data_60d7db9c5477eee5177a3037231a0047
#
_entry.id   60d7db9c5477eee5177a3037231a0047
#
_cell.length_a   1.000
_cell.length_b   1.000
_cell.length_c   1.000
_cell.angle_alpha   90.00
_cell.angle_beta   90.00
_cell.angle_gamma   90.00
#
_symmetry.space_group_name_H-M   'P 1'
#
loop_
_entity.id
_entity.type
_entity.pdbx_description
1 polymer ?
#
loop_
_entity_poly.entity_id
_entity_poly.type
_entity_poly.pdbx_seq_one_letter_code
_entity_poly.pdbx_strand_id
1 'polypeptide(L)'
;MRRWNGWGDDATSMNLGEGARAMLAARLGPGLPGQDALRADLLARIPPSRLPEHPLISRESSERLAMALGESYADWIRKRFGALPPVPDGVAYPESGEQVRELLDLAHANRWMVIPFAGGTSVAGHLDCPVSDGPILSVNLTRMNRLLHLDKSSQLATFGAGTPGPLVEAQLRAHGYTLGHFPQSFEYSTVGGWVVTRSSGQQSLRYGRIEALFAGGRMETPVGPLVMPTFPAASAGPDLRELVLGSEGRFGILTEATVRVTPLPEHESFHATFLPDWDRAEAAVRALVQRKLPLSMLRLSNGIETETNLTIAGHERLVGAMEKYLAWRGCSAGKCMLMLGVSSDKRTARHALREARRLLAQYGAVYIGPAMGSKWAANRFKGPYLRNTLWELGYAADT
;
A
#
# COMPACT_ATOMS: atom_id res chain seq x y z
N MET A 1 -15.52 -8.48 -8.47
CA MET A 1 -14.86 -7.73 -9.57
C MET A 1 -14.17 -6.52 -8.96
N ARG A 2 -13.05 -5.99 -9.54
CA ARG A 2 -12.45 -4.77 -9.03
C ARG A 2 -13.41 -3.59 -9.21
N ARG A 3 -13.55 -2.77 -8.17
CA ARG A 3 -14.43 -1.60 -8.19
C ARG A 3 -13.87 -0.57 -9.19
N TRP A 4 -14.72 -0.04 -10.07
CA TRP A 4 -14.26 0.91 -11.10
C TRP A 4 -14.18 2.34 -10.59
N ASN A 5 -15.01 2.69 -9.59
CA ASN A 5 -15.15 4.04 -9.02
C ASN A 5 -14.80 4.10 -7.54
N GLY A 6 -13.96 3.19 -7.05
CA GLY A 6 -13.58 3.13 -5.65
C GLY A 6 -12.50 2.10 -5.38
N TRP A 7 -12.15 1.95 -4.12
CA TRP A 7 -11.13 1.03 -3.68
C TRP A 7 -11.60 -0.42 -3.65
N GLY A 8 -10.72 -1.30 -4.11
CA GLY A 8 -10.83 -2.74 -3.88
C GLY A 8 -11.80 -3.46 -4.80
N ASP A 9 -12.60 -4.34 -4.26
CA ASP A 9 -13.60 -5.13 -4.97
C ASP A 9 -15.03 -4.81 -4.49
N ASP A 10 -16.02 -5.22 -5.29
CA ASP A 10 -17.43 -4.98 -5.01
C ASP A 10 -17.99 -5.86 -3.87
N ALA A 11 -17.29 -6.94 -3.51
CA ALA A 11 -17.74 -7.88 -2.48
C ALA A 11 -17.32 -7.47 -1.07
N THR A 12 -16.32 -6.57 -0.96
CA THR A 12 -15.78 -6.13 0.32
C THR A 12 -16.33 -4.76 0.70
N SER A 13 -16.92 -4.67 1.89
CA SER A 13 -17.40 -3.41 2.46
C SER A 13 -16.88 -3.23 3.89
N MET A 14 -16.72 -1.99 4.32
CA MET A 14 -16.38 -1.64 5.69
C MET A 14 -17.52 -0.77 6.27
N ASN A 15 -18.52 -1.42 6.84
CA ASN A 15 -19.68 -0.73 7.38
C ASN A 15 -19.35 0.04 8.67
N LEU A 16 -19.87 1.24 8.79
CA LEU A 16 -19.81 2.04 10.01
C LEU A 16 -21.04 1.78 10.88
N GLY A 17 -20.80 1.48 12.17
CA GLY A 17 -21.86 1.40 13.17
C GLY A 17 -22.54 2.75 13.44
N GLU A 18 -23.68 2.72 14.13
CA GLU A 18 -24.47 3.93 14.46
C GLU A 18 -23.65 4.97 15.24
N GLY A 19 -22.88 4.56 16.24
CA GLY A 19 -22.01 5.45 17.02
C GLY A 19 -21.00 6.20 16.16
N ALA A 20 -20.36 5.52 15.17
CA ALA A 20 -19.42 6.15 14.25
C ALA A 20 -20.12 7.14 13.30
N ARG A 21 -21.32 6.80 12.81
CA ARG A 21 -22.14 7.72 11.99
C ARG A 21 -22.57 8.95 12.76
N ALA A 22 -23.03 8.76 14.01
CA ALA A 22 -23.42 9.86 14.89
C ALA A 22 -22.21 10.79 15.20
N MET A 23 -21.05 10.22 15.46
CA MET A 23 -19.81 11.00 15.64
C MET A 23 -19.44 11.83 14.41
N LEU A 24 -19.52 11.24 13.21
CA LEU A 24 -19.26 11.96 11.95
C LEU A 24 -20.23 13.12 11.78
N ALA A 25 -21.54 12.88 11.96
CA ALA A 25 -22.55 13.92 11.85
C ALA A 25 -22.37 15.03 12.89
N ALA A 26 -21.98 14.70 14.12
CA ALA A 26 -21.72 15.68 15.18
C ALA A 26 -20.49 16.55 14.90
N ARG A 27 -19.45 15.98 14.27
CA ARG A 27 -18.16 16.70 14.03
C ARG A 27 -18.14 17.44 12.69
N LEU A 28 -18.77 16.89 11.65
CA LEU A 28 -18.65 17.37 10.26
C LEU A 28 -20.00 17.90 9.72
N GLY A 29 -21.09 17.75 10.47
CA GLY A 29 -22.45 17.98 9.97
C GLY A 29 -23.01 16.77 9.22
N PRO A 30 -24.27 16.85 8.74
CA PRO A 30 -24.86 15.77 7.95
C PRO A 30 -24.14 15.60 6.63
N GLY A 31 -23.85 14.34 6.28
CA GLY A 31 -23.23 14.02 4.98
C GLY A 31 -24.18 14.35 3.82
N LEU A 32 -23.61 14.72 2.70
CA LEU A 32 -24.33 15.01 1.46
C LEU A 32 -23.94 13.97 0.40
N PRO A 33 -24.63 12.82 0.33
CA PRO A 33 -24.31 11.77 -0.65
C PRO A 33 -24.41 12.34 -2.07
N GLY A 34 -23.33 12.16 -2.83
CA GLY A 34 -23.30 12.50 -4.25
C GLY A 34 -24.01 11.43 -5.08
N GLN A 35 -24.41 11.81 -6.30
CA GLN A 35 -24.89 10.85 -7.27
C GLN A 35 -23.71 10.41 -8.13
N ASP A 36 -23.36 9.10 -8.06
CA ASP A 36 -22.30 8.54 -8.89
C ASP A 36 -22.70 8.46 -10.36
N ALA A 37 -21.77 8.74 -11.25
CA ALA A 37 -21.94 8.54 -12.68
C ALA A 37 -22.10 7.04 -13.00
N LEU A 38 -22.87 6.75 -14.04
CA LEU A 38 -23.01 5.39 -14.54
C LEU A 38 -21.78 4.99 -15.37
N ARG A 39 -21.21 3.83 -15.09
CA ARG A 39 -20.07 3.29 -15.86
C ARG A 39 -20.38 3.20 -17.35
N ALA A 40 -21.60 2.85 -17.72
CA ALA A 40 -22.03 2.72 -19.11
C ALA A 40 -21.91 4.06 -19.87
N ASP A 41 -22.28 5.17 -19.23
CA ASP A 41 -22.22 6.51 -19.83
C ASP A 41 -20.77 6.95 -20.09
N LEU A 42 -19.86 6.57 -19.17
CA LEU A 42 -18.43 6.83 -19.36
C LEU A 42 -17.87 6.01 -20.51
N LEU A 43 -18.20 4.72 -20.58
CA LEU A 43 -17.74 3.85 -21.65
C LEU A 43 -18.22 4.30 -23.04
N ALA A 44 -19.45 4.81 -23.14
CA ALA A 44 -20.01 5.33 -24.38
C ALA A 44 -19.29 6.62 -24.88
N ARG A 45 -18.61 7.34 -23.98
CA ARG A 45 -17.88 8.59 -24.31
C ARG A 45 -16.41 8.38 -24.63
N ILE A 46 -15.88 7.15 -24.50
CA ILE A 46 -14.48 6.84 -24.80
C ILE A 46 -14.28 6.88 -26.33
N PRO A 47 -13.37 7.71 -26.82
CA PRO A 47 -13.12 7.82 -28.26
C PRO A 47 -12.52 6.50 -28.83
N PRO A 48 -12.64 6.24 -30.13
CA PRO A 48 -11.95 5.13 -30.76
C PRO A 48 -10.43 5.15 -30.50
N SER A 49 -9.83 3.97 -30.45
CA SER A 49 -8.39 3.82 -30.28
C SER A 49 -7.64 4.38 -31.51
N ARG A 50 -6.55 5.09 -31.29
CA ARG A 50 -5.62 5.55 -32.32
C ARG A 50 -4.47 4.56 -32.57
N LEU A 51 -4.37 3.50 -31.76
CA LEU A 51 -3.34 2.47 -31.89
C LEU A 51 -3.74 1.42 -32.97
N PRO A 52 -2.77 0.88 -33.72
CA PRO A 52 -3.02 -0.24 -34.62
C PRO A 52 -3.36 -1.52 -33.84
N GLU A 53 -3.85 -2.52 -34.57
CA GLU A 53 -4.02 -3.86 -34.01
C GLU A 53 -2.67 -4.49 -33.70
N HIS A 54 -2.56 -5.08 -32.51
CA HIS A 54 -1.34 -5.75 -32.06
C HIS A 54 -1.69 -6.87 -31.06
N PRO A 55 -1.07 -8.05 -31.11
CA PRO A 55 -1.41 -9.19 -30.25
C PRO A 55 -1.30 -8.90 -28.74
N LEU A 56 -0.39 -8.03 -28.35
CA LEU A 56 -0.18 -7.65 -26.95
C LEU A 56 -1.06 -6.48 -26.48
N ILE A 57 -1.80 -5.80 -27.38
CA ILE A 57 -2.51 -4.55 -27.08
C ILE A 57 -4.02 -4.76 -27.19
N SER A 58 -4.70 -4.62 -26.09
CA SER A 58 -6.16 -4.51 -26.06
C SER A 58 -6.59 -3.05 -26.32
N ARG A 59 -7.64 -2.89 -27.16
CA ARG A 59 -8.27 -1.61 -27.45
C ARG A 59 -9.65 -1.47 -26.82
N GLU A 60 -10.03 -2.42 -25.94
CA GLU A 60 -11.32 -2.47 -25.30
C GLU A 60 -11.56 -1.28 -24.38
N SER A 61 -12.65 -0.56 -24.57
CA SER A 61 -12.99 0.66 -23.80
C SER A 61 -13.02 0.42 -22.28
N SER A 62 -13.47 -0.76 -21.86
CA SER A 62 -13.53 -1.11 -20.42
C SER A 62 -12.15 -1.24 -19.78
N GLU A 63 -11.16 -1.76 -20.49
CA GLU A 63 -9.78 -1.88 -20.02
C GLU A 63 -9.08 -0.53 -20.06
N ARG A 64 -9.27 0.24 -21.11
CA ARG A 64 -8.74 1.59 -21.26
C ARG A 64 -9.24 2.50 -20.12
N LEU A 65 -10.52 2.45 -19.79
CA LEU A 65 -11.09 3.19 -18.64
C LEU A 65 -10.44 2.79 -17.32
N ALA A 66 -10.22 1.48 -17.11
CA ALA A 66 -9.62 0.98 -15.87
C ALA A 66 -8.17 1.44 -15.66
N MET A 67 -7.45 1.76 -16.74
CA MET A 67 -6.04 2.20 -16.70
C MET A 67 -5.88 3.72 -16.84
N ALA A 68 -6.97 4.48 -16.86
CA ALA A 68 -6.92 5.93 -17.06
C ALA A 68 -6.52 6.72 -15.82
N LEU A 69 -6.76 6.17 -14.63
CA LEU A 69 -6.64 6.87 -13.35
C LEU A 69 -6.09 5.92 -12.27
N GLY A 70 -5.44 6.52 -11.27
CA GLY A 70 -5.06 5.85 -10.04
C GLY A 70 -6.15 5.91 -8.96
N GLU A 71 -5.72 6.10 -7.71
CA GLU A 71 -6.55 6.14 -6.51
C GLU A 71 -6.39 7.45 -5.72
N SER A 72 -5.88 8.53 -6.34
CA SER A 72 -5.84 9.84 -5.71
C SER A 72 -7.27 10.35 -5.43
N TYR A 73 -7.40 11.30 -4.53
CA TYR A 73 -8.71 11.90 -4.24
C TYR A 73 -9.30 12.59 -5.48
N ALA A 74 -8.47 13.26 -6.26
CA ALA A 74 -8.87 13.87 -7.54
C ALA A 74 -9.35 12.81 -8.55
N ASP A 75 -8.70 11.64 -8.62
CA ASP A 75 -9.11 10.53 -9.48
C ASP A 75 -10.49 9.99 -9.08
N TRP A 76 -10.73 9.89 -7.76
CA TRP A 76 -12.03 9.48 -7.24
C TRP A 76 -13.15 10.43 -7.61
N ILE A 77 -12.92 11.74 -7.47
CA ILE A 77 -13.88 12.78 -7.87
C ILE A 77 -14.19 12.65 -9.37
N ARG A 78 -13.16 12.54 -10.22
CA ARG A 78 -13.34 12.38 -11.67
C ARG A 78 -14.17 11.16 -12.02
N LYS A 79 -13.81 9.98 -11.45
CA LYS A 79 -14.55 8.73 -11.66
C LYS A 79 -16.01 8.89 -11.26
N ARG A 80 -16.27 9.37 -10.05
CA ARG A 80 -17.60 9.39 -9.45
C ARG A 80 -18.53 10.45 -10.04
N PHE A 81 -18.00 11.62 -10.39
CA PHE A 81 -18.80 12.65 -11.07
C PHE A 81 -18.82 12.51 -12.60
N GLY A 82 -18.20 11.47 -13.15
CA GLY A 82 -18.21 11.22 -14.59
C GLY A 82 -17.42 12.24 -15.41
N ALA A 83 -16.49 12.96 -14.80
CA ALA A 83 -15.53 13.81 -15.50
C ALA A 83 -14.46 12.92 -16.11
N LEU A 84 -14.73 12.36 -17.29
CA LEU A 84 -13.81 11.45 -17.98
C LEU A 84 -12.51 12.17 -18.34
N PRO A 85 -11.35 11.75 -17.79
CA PRO A 85 -10.06 12.24 -18.22
C PRO A 85 -9.72 11.65 -19.59
N PRO A 86 -8.64 12.09 -20.24
CA PRO A 86 -8.06 11.34 -21.33
C PRO A 86 -7.81 9.89 -20.89
N VAL A 87 -8.16 8.93 -21.74
CA VAL A 87 -7.93 7.51 -21.49
C VAL A 87 -6.81 7.03 -22.44
N PRO A 88 -6.03 5.99 -22.05
CA PRO A 88 -5.05 5.45 -22.97
C PRO A 88 -5.73 4.91 -24.24
N ASP A 89 -5.05 4.97 -25.37
CA ASP A 89 -5.56 4.44 -26.63
C ASP A 89 -5.59 2.91 -26.66
N GLY A 90 -4.73 2.26 -25.86
CA GLY A 90 -4.72 0.83 -25.65
C GLY A 90 -4.01 0.44 -24.37
N VAL A 91 -4.20 -0.81 -23.99
CA VAL A 91 -3.58 -1.43 -22.82
C VAL A 91 -2.81 -2.67 -23.26
N ALA A 92 -1.50 -2.71 -23.02
CA ALA A 92 -0.68 -3.88 -23.29
C ALA A 92 -0.50 -4.72 -22.01
N TYR A 93 -0.46 -6.04 -22.18
CA TYR A 93 -0.28 -7.01 -21.10
C TYR A 93 0.93 -7.92 -21.38
N PRO A 94 2.17 -7.41 -21.25
CA PRO A 94 3.36 -8.22 -21.46
C PRO A 94 3.52 -9.27 -20.35
N GLU A 95 4.14 -10.41 -20.72
CA GLU A 95 4.46 -11.51 -19.82
C GLU A 95 5.97 -11.66 -19.59
N SER A 96 6.79 -10.92 -20.35
CA SER A 96 8.25 -10.96 -20.25
C SER A 96 8.90 -9.58 -20.51
N GLY A 97 10.18 -9.44 -20.14
CA GLY A 97 10.98 -8.25 -20.42
C GLY A 97 11.16 -8.00 -21.91
N GLU A 98 11.26 -9.07 -22.72
CA GLU A 98 11.39 -9.01 -24.18
C GLU A 98 10.14 -8.39 -24.81
N GLN A 99 8.95 -8.77 -24.34
CA GLN A 99 7.69 -8.17 -24.80
C GLN A 99 7.59 -6.69 -24.41
N VAL A 100 8.08 -6.33 -23.21
CA VAL A 100 8.16 -4.92 -22.81
C VAL A 100 9.11 -4.17 -23.72
N ARG A 101 10.27 -4.76 -24.07
CA ARG A 101 11.24 -4.19 -25.01
C ARG A 101 10.59 -3.95 -26.37
N GLU A 102 9.91 -4.96 -26.93
CA GLU A 102 9.16 -4.87 -28.18
C GLU A 102 8.17 -3.69 -28.18
N LEU A 103 7.38 -3.57 -27.10
CA LEU A 103 6.41 -2.47 -26.95
C LEU A 103 7.07 -1.10 -26.87
N LEU A 104 8.22 -0.98 -26.19
CA LEU A 104 8.97 0.28 -26.11
C LEU A 104 9.58 0.66 -27.46
N ASP A 105 10.12 -0.30 -28.21
CA ASP A 105 10.68 -0.05 -29.56
C ASP A 105 9.58 0.39 -30.53
N LEU A 106 8.41 -0.27 -30.46
CA LEU A 106 7.24 0.08 -31.24
C LEU A 106 6.72 1.49 -30.89
N ALA A 107 6.65 1.80 -29.60
CA ALA A 107 6.24 3.12 -29.14
C ALA A 107 7.22 4.21 -29.54
N HIS A 108 8.53 3.94 -29.47
CA HIS A 108 9.57 4.86 -29.91
C HIS A 108 9.48 5.14 -31.42
N ALA A 109 9.38 4.10 -32.25
CA ALA A 109 9.28 4.24 -33.71
C ALA A 109 8.05 5.03 -34.14
N ASN A 110 6.94 4.93 -33.42
CA ASN A 110 5.67 5.57 -33.75
C ASN A 110 5.34 6.80 -32.89
N ARG A 111 6.25 7.23 -32.01
CA ARG A 111 6.09 8.39 -31.11
C ARG A 111 4.86 8.28 -30.21
N TRP A 112 4.60 7.05 -29.68
CA TRP A 112 3.56 6.86 -28.68
C TRP A 112 4.08 7.26 -27.29
N MET A 113 3.20 7.80 -26.47
CA MET A 113 3.46 7.95 -25.06
C MET A 113 3.21 6.62 -24.34
N VAL A 114 4.10 6.24 -23.42
CA VAL A 114 3.96 5.01 -22.65
C VAL A 114 3.76 5.35 -21.17
N ILE A 115 2.74 4.74 -20.56
CA ILE A 115 2.45 4.86 -19.12
C ILE A 115 2.57 3.46 -18.51
N PRO A 116 3.59 3.18 -17.68
CA PRO A 116 3.66 1.94 -16.92
C PRO A 116 2.53 1.85 -15.91
N PHE A 117 1.89 0.69 -15.84
CA PHE A 117 0.78 0.43 -14.93
C PHE A 117 0.93 -0.96 -14.30
N ALA A 118 0.45 -1.15 -13.07
CA ALA A 118 0.36 -2.47 -12.46
C ALA A 118 -0.85 -2.53 -11.50
N GLY A 119 -0.66 -2.36 -10.21
CA GLY A 119 -1.75 -2.37 -9.23
C GLY A 119 -2.71 -1.18 -9.30
N GLY A 120 -2.30 -0.07 -9.90
CA GLY A 120 -3.11 1.15 -10.04
C GLY A 120 -3.48 1.80 -8.71
N THR A 121 -2.71 1.57 -7.65
CA THR A 121 -3.03 2.00 -6.27
C THR A 121 -2.38 3.34 -5.90
N SER A 122 -1.77 4.03 -6.86
CA SER A 122 -1.12 5.32 -6.62
C SER A 122 -2.14 6.37 -6.21
N VAL A 123 -1.78 7.15 -5.20
CA VAL A 123 -2.57 8.30 -4.71
C VAL A 123 -1.95 9.65 -5.10
N ALA A 124 -0.87 9.64 -5.89
CA ALA A 124 -0.13 10.85 -6.27
C ALA A 124 -0.56 11.45 -7.63
N GLY A 125 -1.51 10.81 -8.34
CA GLY A 125 -2.01 11.30 -9.63
C GLY A 125 -1.07 11.06 -10.82
N HIS A 126 0.06 10.36 -10.67
CA HIS A 126 1.04 10.16 -11.74
C HIS A 126 0.61 9.11 -12.81
N LEU A 127 -0.52 8.44 -12.60
CA LEU A 127 -1.11 7.52 -13.59
C LEU A 127 -2.09 8.21 -14.54
N ASP A 128 -2.39 9.48 -14.31
CA ASP A 128 -3.29 10.27 -15.17
C ASP A 128 -2.76 10.34 -16.60
N CYS A 129 -3.61 10.01 -17.56
CA CYS A 129 -3.29 10.21 -18.95
C CYS A 129 -3.30 11.72 -19.28
N PRO A 130 -2.21 12.28 -19.79
CA PRO A 130 -2.21 13.68 -20.23
C PRO A 130 -2.99 13.86 -21.54
N VAL A 131 -3.37 15.09 -21.85
CA VAL A 131 -3.80 15.44 -23.20
C VAL A 131 -2.59 15.28 -24.12
N SER A 132 -2.73 14.51 -25.21
CA SER A 132 -1.64 14.20 -26.13
C SER A 132 -2.14 14.15 -27.56
N ASP A 133 -1.37 14.75 -28.48
CA ASP A 133 -1.61 14.64 -29.92
C ASP A 133 -1.32 13.24 -30.46
N GLY A 134 -0.36 12.53 -29.85
CA GLY A 134 -0.01 11.15 -30.18
C GLY A 134 -0.79 10.11 -29.35
N PRO A 135 -0.80 8.86 -29.80
CA PRO A 135 -1.40 7.76 -29.04
C PRO A 135 -0.73 7.53 -27.69
N ILE A 136 -1.52 7.07 -26.70
CA ILE A 136 -1.05 6.70 -25.38
C ILE A 136 -1.24 5.19 -25.18
N LEU A 137 -0.16 4.49 -24.87
CA LEU A 137 -0.17 3.07 -24.51
C LEU A 137 0.05 2.89 -23.00
N SER A 138 -0.91 2.30 -22.30
CA SER A 138 -0.71 1.83 -20.93
C SER A 138 -0.11 0.43 -20.97
N VAL A 139 1.01 0.21 -20.26
CA VAL A 139 1.67 -1.11 -20.18
C VAL A 139 1.43 -1.70 -18.82
N ASN A 140 0.51 -2.65 -18.74
CA ASN A 140 0.07 -3.30 -17.51
C ASN A 140 0.89 -4.56 -17.23
N LEU A 141 1.67 -4.53 -16.15
CA LEU A 141 2.60 -5.59 -15.78
C LEU A 141 1.98 -6.72 -14.96
N THR A 142 0.68 -6.75 -14.72
CA THR A 142 0.05 -7.71 -13.80
C THR A 142 0.18 -9.17 -14.24
N ARG A 143 0.51 -9.46 -15.50
CA ARG A 143 0.84 -10.81 -15.96
C ARG A 143 2.26 -11.26 -15.62
N MET A 144 3.14 -10.33 -15.26
CA MET A 144 4.51 -10.61 -14.78
C MET A 144 4.50 -10.81 -13.25
N ASN A 145 3.84 -11.88 -12.78
CA ASN A 145 3.44 -12.05 -11.37
C ASN A 145 4.03 -13.31 -10.71
N ARG A 146 5.20 -13.73 -11.11
CA ARG A 146 5.83 -14.97 -10.59
C ARG A 146 7.11 -14.68 -9.80
N LEU A 147 7.40 -15.54 -8.83
CA LEU A 147 8.73 -15.72 -8.28
C LEU A 147 9.61 -16.37 -9.36
N LEU A 148 10.60 -15.65 -9.85
CA LEU A 148 11.50 -16.09 -10.93
C LEU A 148 12.67 -16.87 -10.38
N HIS A 149 13.21 -16.42 -9.25
CA HIS A 149 14.36 -17.05 -8.61
C HIS A 149 14.35 -16.81 -7.09
N LEU A 150 14.83 -17.81 -6.34
CA LEU A 150 15.05 -17.69 -4.88
C LEU A 150 16.44 -18.26 -4.54
N ASP A 151 17.36 -17.35 -4.21
CA ASP A 151 18.64 -17.69 -3.62
C ASP A 151 18.52 -17.74 -2.09
N LYS A 152 18.44 -18.96 -1.56
CA LYS A 152 18.31 -19.17 -0.11
C LYS A 152 19.60 -18.84 0.65
N SER A 153 20.77 -18.95 0.01
CA SER A 153 22.06 -18.65 0.66
C SER A 153 22.24 -17.16 0.87
N SER A 154 21.91 -16.37 -0.15
CA SER A 154 21.99 -14.90 -0.09
C SER A 154 20.70 -14.25 0.46
N GLN A 155 19.64 -15.05 0.67
CA GLN A 155 18.30 -14.57 1.05
C GLN A 155 17.77 -13.49 0.08
N LEU A 156 17.86 -13.78 -1.20
CA LEU A 156 17.39 -12.92 -2.29
C LEU A 156 16.31 -13.63 -3.09
N ALA A 157 15.23 -12.91 -3.40
CA ALA A 157 14.16 -13.39 -4.24
C ALA A 157 13.91 -12.41 -5.39
N THR A 158 13.88 -12.92 -6.63
CA THR A 158 13.59 -12.14 -7.83
C THR A 158 12.15 -12.42 -8.26
N PHE A 159 11.38 -11.35 -8.38
CA PHE A 159 9.99 -11.39 -8.83
C PHE A 159 9.81 -10.64 -10.14
N GLY A 160 8.84 -11.08 -10.95
CA GLY A 160 8.26 -10.22 -11.96
C GLY A 160 7.61 -9.00 -11.30
N ALA A 161 7.85 -7.82 -11.87
CA ALA A 161 7.50 -6.55 -11.23
C ALA A 161 5.98 -6.35 -10.99
N GLY A 162 5.13 -7.06 -11.72
CA GLY A 162 3.68 -7.07 -11.56
C GLY A 162 3.14 -7.97 -10.44
N THR A 163 4.00 -8.63 -9.64
CA THR A 163 3.56 -9.53 -8.56
C THR A 163 2.91 -8.75 -7.42
N PRO A 164 1.61 -8.96 -7.11
CA PRO A 164 0.94 -8.28 -6.02
C PRO A 164 1.33 -8.85 -4.65
N GLY A 165 1.16 -8.05 -3.60
CA GLY A 165 1.58 -8.39 -2.24
C GLY A 165 1.14 -9.76 -1.73
N PRO A 166 -0.15 -10.13 -1.81
CA PRO A 166 -0.60 -11.46 -1.37
C PRO A 166 0.12 -12.60 -2.10
N LEU A 167 0.39 -12.44 -3.38
CA LEU A 167 1.08 -13.47 -4.18
C LEU A 167 2.58 -13.53 -3.87
N VAL A 168 3.22 -12.38 -3.57
CA VAL A 168 4.62 -12.33 -3.08
C VAL A 168 4.74 -13.16 -1.81
N GLU A 169 3.90 -12.88 -0.81
CA GLU A 169 3.95 -13.58 0.47
C GLU A 169 3.57 -15.06 0.32
N ALA A 170 2.56 -15.41 -0.49
CA ALA A 170 2.17 -16.80 -0.70
C ALA A 170 3.33 -17.62 -1.32
N GLN A 171 3.99 -17.09 -2.36
CA GLN A 171 5.10 -17.76 -3.02
C GLN A 171 6.32 -17.89 -2.08
N LEU A 172 6.65 -16.86 -1.31
CA LEU A 172 7.75 -16.93 -0.35
C LEU A 172 7.47 -17.88 0.82
N ARG A 173 6.25 -17.87 1.37
CA ARG A 173 5.83 -18.74 2.48
C ARG A 173 5.92 -20.21 2.11
N ALA A 174 5.65 -20.58 0.87
CA ALA A 174 5.84 -21.94 0.35
C ALA A 174 7.30 -22.43 0.49
N HIS A 175 8.25 -21.50 0.60
CA HIS A 175 9.67 -21.78 0.79
C HIS A 175 10.19 -21.45 2.20
N GLY A 176 9.32 -21.04 3.13
CA GLY A 176 9.69 -20.69 4.50
C GLY A 176 10.21 -19.26 4.68
N TYR A 177 9.93 -18.34 3.73
CA TYR A 177 10.38 -16.96 3.74
C TYR A 177 9.23 -15.96 3.76
N THR A 178 9.54 -14.71 4.06
CA THR A 178 8.68 -13.54 3.93
C THR A 178 9.48 -12.35 3.43
N LEU A 179 8.85 -11.46 2.68
CA LEU A 179 9.40 -10.15 2.35
C LEU A 179 9.21 -9.17 3.53
N GLY A 180 8.08 -9.28 4.22
CA GLY A 180 7.75 -8.40 5.35
C GLY A 180 7.36 -6.98 4.93
N HIS A 181 7.14 -6.71 3.65
CA HIS A 181 6.72 -5.42 3.15
C HIS A 181 5.20 -5.38 3.02
N PHE A 182 4.53 -4.66 3.93
CA PHE A 182 3.08 -4.61 4.05
C PHE A 182 2.56 -3.16 3.95
N PRO A 183 2.54 -2.54 2.75
CA PRO A 183 1.91 -1.24 2.57
C PRO A 183 0.40 -1.33 2.80
N GLN A 184 -0.27 -0.20 2.99
CA GLN A 184 -1.72 -0.19 3.18
C GLN A 184 -2.48 -0.72 1.95
N SER A 185 -1.92 -0.50 0.76
CA SER A 185 -2.41 -0.99 -0.52
C SER A 185 -2.01 -2.43 -0.86
N PHE A 186 -1.52 -3.21 0.11
CA PHE A 186 -0.91 -4.54 -0.04
C PHE A 186 -1.67 -5.50 -0.96
N GLU A 187 -3.00 -5.49 -0.88
CA GLU A 187 -3.85 -6.42 -1.64
C GLU A 187 -3.70 -6.25 -3.17
N TYR A 188 -3.42 -5.03 -3.64
CA TYR A 188 -3.40 -4.69 -5.06
C TYR A 188 -2.07 -4.14 -5.56
N SER A 189 -1.27 -3.51 -4.68
CA SER A 189 0.03 -2.97 -5.07
C SER A 189 1.04 -4.07 -5.33
N THR A 190 1.99 -3.79 -6.22
CA THR A 190 2.94 -4.77 -6.75
C THR A 190 4.37 -4.45 -6.40
N VAL A 191 5.26 -5.46 -6.47
CA VAL A 191 6.69 -5.30 -6.15
C VAL A 191 7.33 -4.19 -6.96
N GLY A 192 7.10 -4.15 -8.27
CA GLY A 192 7.63 -3.08 -9.13
C GLY A 192 7.08 -1.71 -8.74
N GLY A 193 5.77 -1.62 -8.47
CA GLY A 193 5.13 -0.40 -7.99
C GLY A 193 5.75 0.08 -6.68
N TRP A 194 6.02 -0.82 -5.73
CA TRP A 194 6.67 -0.44 -4.46
C TRP A 194 8.05 0.16 -4.69
N VAL A 195 8.87 -0.47 -5.54
CA VAL A 195 10.23 0.02 -5.86
C VAL A 195 10.17 1.40 -6.48
N VAL A 196 9.38 1.57 -7.55
CA VAL A 196 9.37 2.84 -8.30
C VAL A 196 8.67 3.99 -7.56
N THR A 197 7.98 3.73 -6.44
CA THR A 197 7.34 4.77 -5.61
C THR A 197 7.96 4.92 -4.21
N ARG A 198 9.06 4.23 -3.91
CA ARG A 198 9.70 4.20 -2.57
C ARG A 198 8.72 3.89 -1.44
N SER A 199 7.92 2.87 -1.62
CA SER A 199 6.85 2.48 -0.71
C SER A 199 7.36 2.13 0.69
N SER A 200 6.54 2.42 1.71
CA SER A 200 6.74 2.01 3.10
C SER A 200 5.68 1.00 3.53
N GLY A 201 6.05 0.06 4.37
CA GLY A 201 5.15 -0.95 4.93
C GLY A 201 4.89 -0.74 6.43
N GLN A 202 3.81 -1.30 6.92
CA GLN A 202 3.41 -1.20 8.34
C GLN A 202 4.41 -1.85 9.30
N GLN A 203 5.26 -2.75 8.82
CA GLN A 203 6.32 -3.42 9.58
C GLN A 203 7.74 -3.03 9.14
N SER A 204 7.87 -1.87 8.48
CA SER A 204 9.17 -1.37 8.02
C SER A 204 10.18 -1.10 9.14
N LEU A 205 9.73 -0.98 10.38
CA LEU A 205 10.62 -0.87 11.55
C LEU A 205 11.54 -2.11 11.68
N ARG A 206 11.01 -3.30 11.37
CA ARG A 206 11.78 -4.55 11.39
C ARG A 206 12.41 -4.88 10.05
N TYR A 207 11.62 -4.85 8.98
CA TYR A 207 12.04 -5.38 7.69
C TYR A 207 12.73 -4.34 6.81
N GLY A 208 12.61 -3.07 7.15
CA GLY A 208 13.04 -1.95 6.33
C GLY A 208 11.93 -1.47 5.39
N ARG A 209 12.14 -0.31 4.80
CA ARG A 209 11.34 0.18 3.69
C ARG A 209 11.82 -0.49 2.40
N ILE A 210 11.10 -0.27 1.30
CA ILE A 210 11.42 -0.95 0.04
C ILE A 210 12.84 -0.64 -0.46
N GLU A 211 13.38 0.55 -0.21
CA GLU A 211 14.75 0.91 -0.59
C GLU A 211 15.80 0.08 0.15
N ALA A 212 15.54 -0.35 1.38
CA ALA A 212 16.41 -1.26 2.11
C ALA A 212 16.25 -2.73 1.64
N LEU A 213 15.08 -3.07 1.12
CA LEU A 213 14.76 -4.41 0.64
C LEU A 213 15.19 -4.63 -0.82
N PHE A 214 15.12 -3.60 -1.66
CA PHE A 214 15.48 -3.70 -3.07
C PHE A 214 16.97 -3.92 -3.24
N ALA A 215 17.34 -5.05 -3.83
CA ALA A 215 18.75 -5.47 -4.01
C ALA A 215 19.24 -5.27 -5.45
N GLY A 216 18.36 -5.21 -6.43
CA GLY A 216 18.68 -5.08 -7.85
C GLY A 216 17.50 -5.50 -8.73
N GLY A 217 17.74 -5.65 -10.03
CA GLY A 217 16.69 -6.05 -10.95
C GLY A 217 16.96 -5.63 -12.39
N ARG A 218 15.90 -5.61 -13.20
CA ARG A 218 15.97 -5.26 -14.61
C ARG A 218 14.87 -4.26 -14.98
N MET A 219 15.24 -3.21 -15.65
CA MET A 219 14.35 -2.19 -16.20
C MET A 219 14.56 -2.07 -17.71
N GLU A 220 13.49 -2.11 -18.47
CA GLU A 220 13.55 -1.79 -19.89
C GLU A 220 13.42 -0.26 -20.07
N THR A 221 14.40 0.36 -20.71
CA THR A 221 14.41 1.80 -20.98
C THR A 221 14.34 2.09 -22.47
N PRO A 222 14.03 3.31 -22.91
CA PRO A 222 14.00 3.65 -24.35
C PRO A 222 15.30 3.37 -25.08
N VAL A 223 16.44 3.33 -24.38
CA VAL A 223 17.78 3.11 -24.99
C VAL A 223 18.36 1.72 -24.74
N GLY A 224 17.58 0.81 -24.18
CA GLY A 224 18.01 -0.57 -23.88
C GLY A 224 17.78 -0.96 -22.42
N PRO A 225 18.15 -2.20 -22.04
CA PRO A 225 17.96 -2.69 -20.69
C PRO A 225 18.95 -2.06 -19.71
N LEU A 226 18.43 -1.61 -18.57
CA LEU A 226 19.21 -1.24 -17.40
C LEU A 226 19.20 -2.44 -16.43
N VAL A 227 20.35 -3.10 -16.30
CA VAL A 227 20.51 -4.22 -15.36
C VAL A 227 21.23 -3.74 -14.11
N MET A 228 20.59 -3.95 -12.96
CA MET A 228 21.13 -3.60 -11.65
C MET A 228 21.58 -4.89 -10.95
N PRO A 229 22.90 -5.16 -10.86
CA PRO A 229 23.40 -6.36 -10.19
C PRO A 229 23.11 -6.30 -8.69
N THR A 230 22.96 -7.47 -8.07
CA THR A 230 22.61 -7.64 -6.66
C THR A 230 23.82 -7.58 -5.71
N PHE A 231 24.80 -6.75 -6.01
CA PHE A 231 25.96 -6.59 -5.13
C PHE A 231 25.54 -6.00 -3.77
N PRO A 232 26.04 -6.54 -2.65
CA PRO A 232 25.72 -6.00 -1.31
C PRO A 232 26.10 -4.53 -1.15
N ALA A 233 27.27 -4.16 -1.67
CA ALA A 233 27.79 -2.81 -1.76
C ALA A 233 28.83 -2.73 -2.88
N ALA A 234 28.96 -1.56 -3.52
CA ALA A 234 30.00 -1.29 -4.48
C ALA A 234 30.59 0.10 -4.21
N SER A 235 31.92 0.22 -4.31
CA SER A 235 32.61 1.51 -4.18
C SER A 235 32.85 2.16 -5.54
N ALA A 236 32.33 1.59 -6.62
CA ALA A 236 32.51 2.05 -7.99
C ALA A 236 31.22 2.64 -8.54
N GLY A 237 31.28 3.92 -8.91
CA GLY A 237 30.19 4.65 -9.55
C GLY A 237 28.96 4.91 -8.66
N PRO A 238 27.93 5.56 -9.24
CA PRO A 238 26.66 5.76 -8.54
C PRO A 238 25.88 4.45 -8.42
N ASP A 239 25.12 4.29 -7.35
CA ASP A 239 24.20 3.17 -7.18
C ASP A 239 22.99 3.33 -8.10
N LEU A 240 22.93 2.52 -9.16
CA LEU A 240 21.85 2.58 -10.15
C LEU A 240 20.47 2.24 -9.55
N ARG A 241 20.42 1.55 -8.40
CA ARG A 241 19.15 1.29 -7.68
C ARG A 241 18.49 2.59 -7.25
N GLU A 242 19.28 3.58 -6.85
CA GLU A 242 18.79 4.90 -6.42
C GLU A 242 18.14 5.69 -7.58
N LEU A 243 18.52 5.44 -8.83
CA LEU A 243 17.87 6.04 -9.99
C LEU A 243 16.48 5.43 -10.24
N VAL A 244 16.32 4.15 -9.95
CA VAL A 244 15.06 3.42 -10.16
C VAL A 244 14.08 3.64 -8.99
N LEU A 245 14.59 3.69 -7.77
CA LEU A 245 13.81 3.97 -6.57
C LEU A 245 13.17 5.37 -6.63
N GLY A 246 11.84 5.42 -6.65
CA GLY A 246 11.09 6.67 -6.74
C GLY A 246 11.04 7.28 -8.14
N SER A 247 11.41 6.55 -9.19
CA SER A 247 11.38 7.01 -10.57
C SER A 247 9.97 7.13 -11.17
N GLU A 248 8.99 6.45 -10.58
CA GLU A 248 7.58 6.46 -11.02
C GLU A 248 7.41 6.16 -12.52
N GLY A 249 8.28 5.30 -13.08
CA GLY A 249 8.23 4.91 -14.49
C GLY A 249 8.85 5.90 -15.47
N ARG A 250 9.48 7.00 -15.02
CA ARG A 250 10.03 8.05 -15.90
C ARG A 250 11.25 7.62 -16.70
N PHE A 251 12.03 6.68 -16.18
CA PHE A 251 13.25 6.20 -16.84
C PHE A 251 13.01 4.92 -17.67
N GLY A 252 11.90 4.24 -17.44
CA GLY A 252 11.60 2.98 -18.10
C GLY A 252 10.61 2.14 -17.31
N ILE A 253 10.46 0.90 -17.70
CA ILE A 253 9.54 -0.06 -17.11
C ILE A 253 10.35 -1.12 -16.36
N LEU A 254 10.22 -1.15 -15.03
CA LEU A 254 10.82 -2.19 -14.20
C LEU A 254 10.11 -3.52 -14.47
N THR A 255 10.84 -4.51 -14.97
CA THR A 255 10.30 -5.83 -15.34
C THR A 255 10.61 -6.89 -14.30
N GLU A 256 11.76 -6.79 -13.64
CA GLU A 256 12.18 -7.70 -12.58
C GLU A 256 12.70 -6.92 -11.38
N ALA A 257 12.33 -7.34 -10.19
CA ALA A 257 12.84 -6.80 -8.94
C ALA A 257 13.37 -7.92 -8.05
N THR A 258 14.64 -7.81 -7.67
CA THR A 258 15.27 -8.67 -6.67
C THR A 258 15.24 -8.00 -5.32
N VAL A 259 14.68 -8.68 -4.34
CA VAL A 259 14.46 -8.16 -2.98
C VAL A 259 15.07 -9.08 -1.92
N ARG A 260 15.49 -8.48 -0.81
CA ARG A 260 15.96 -9.21 0.37
C ARG A 260 14.79 -9.80 1.10
N VAL A 261 14.88 -11.10 1.38
CA VAL A 261 13.86 -11.84 2.13
C VAL A 261 14.43 -12.38 3.43
N THR A 262 13.56 -12.66 4.39
CA THR A 262 13.96 -13.24 5.67
C THR A 262 13.19 -14.53 5.93
N PRO A 263 13.72 -15.49 6.72
CA PRO A 263 12.95 -16.63 7.19
C PRO A 263 11.68 -16.18 7.91
N LEU A 264 10.63 -16.99 7.81
CA LEU A 264 9.37 -16.72 8.52
C LEU A 264 9.64 -16.62 10.03
N PRO A 265 9.08 -15.61 10.71
CA PRO A 265 9.22 -15.52 12.18
C PRO A 265 8.47 -16.67 12.85
N GLU A 266 9.07 -17.25 13.90
CA GLU A 266 8.42 -18.28 14.73
C GLU A 266 7.23 -17.72 15.52
N HIS A 267 7.28 -16.43 15.83
CA HIS A 267 6.26 -15.73 16.60
C HIS A 267 6.03 -14.32 16.06
N GLU A 268 4.76 -14.02 15.83
CA GLU A 268 4.32 -12.66 15.51
C GLU A 268 3.13 -12.31 16.41
N SER A 269 3.18 -11.14 17.04
CA SER A 269 2.06 -10.64 17.85
C SER A 269 2.03 -9.11 17.87
N PHE A 270 0.82 -8.57 17.96
CA PHE A 270 0.55 -7.14 18.04
C PHE A 270 -0.19 -6.83 19.31
N HIS A 271 0.14 -5.71 19.96
CA HIS A 271 -0.34 -5.36 21.28
C HIS A 271 -0.78 -3.90 21.33
N ALA A 272 -1.79 -3.61 22.13
CA ALA A 272 -2.25 -2.25 22.38
C ALA A 272 -1.84 -1.77 23.77
N THR A 273 -1.47 -0.50 23.81
CA THR A 273 -1.08 0.22 25.03
C THR A 273 -1.65 1.63 24.93
N PHE A 274 -2.14 2.19 26.04
CA PHE A 274 -2.62 3.57 26.08
C PHE A 274 -1.70 4.41 26.95
N LEU A 275 -1.45 5.63 26.53
CA LEU A 275 -0.67 6.64 27.26
C LEU A 275 -1.59 7.82 27.62
N PRO A 276 -1.31 8.53 28.72
CA PRO A 276 -2.21 9.55 29.27
C PRO A 276 -2.49 10.73 28.32
N ASP A 277 -1.47 11.16 27.58
CA ASP A 277 -1.47 12.32 26.71
C ASP A 277 -0.45 12.20 25.58
N TRP A 278 -0.46 13.17 24.66
CA TRP A 278 0.43 13.17 23.50
C TRP A 278 1.91 13.33 23.87
N ASP A 279 2.25 14.22 24.79
CA ASP A 279 3.64 14.51 25.13
C ASP A 279 4.35 13.30 25.70
N ARG A 280 3.68 12.57 26.61
CA ARG A 280 4.19 11.31 27.16
C ARG A 280 4.24 10.23 26.10
N ALA A 281 3.27 10.17 25.20
CA ALA A 281 3.22 9.18 24.14
C ALA A 281 4.35 9.38 23.13
N GLU A 282 4.60 10.60 22.69
CA GLU A 282 5.71 10.95 21.80
C GLU A 282 7.06 10.63 22.45
N ALA A 283 7.27 11.07 23.70
CA ALA A 283 8.50 10.78 24.45
C ALA A 283 8.73 9.26 24.61
N ALA A 284 7.67 8.49 24.89
CA ALA A 284 7.74 7.03 25.03
C ALA A 284 8.12 6.36 23.71
N VAL A 285 7.52 6.75 22.58
CA VAL A 285 7.86 6.21 21.26
C VAL A 285 9.29 6.55 20.89
N ARG A 286 9.74 7.78 21.12
CA ARG A 286 11.13 8.21 20.91
C ARG A 286 12.11 7.35 21.71
N ALA A 287 11.82 7.12 22.98
CA ALA A 287 12.63 6.27 23.84
C ALA A 287 12.69 4.81 23.37
N LEU A 288 11.57 4.23 22.89
CA LEU A 288 11.53 2.90 22.31
C LEU A 288 12.42 2.78 21.06
N VAL A 289 12.31 3.76 20.15
CA VAL A 289 13.10 3.77 18.89
C VAL A 289 14.59 3.93 19.19
N GLN A 290 14.95 4.85 20.10
CA GLN A 290 16.36 5.06 20.50
C GLN A 290 16.96 3.86 21.22
N ARG A 291 16.15 3.09 21.94
CA ARG A 291 16.57 1.84 22.62
C ARG A 291 16.84 0.72 21.59
N LYS A 292 16.44 0.87 20.33
CA LYS A 292 16.62 -0.12 19.27
C LYS A 292 16.11 -1.52 19.64
N LEU A 293 14.98 -1.58 20.36
CA LEU A 293 14.34 -2.85 20.65
C LEU A 293 13.89 -3.51 19.33
N PRO A 294 13.99 -4.84 19.21
CA PRO A 294 13.61 -5.55 17.99
C PRO A 294 12.07 -5.65 17.84
N LEU A 295 11.42 -4.49 17.74
CA LEU A 295 9.99 -4.35 17.46
C LEU A 295 9.76 -4.39 15.94
N SER A 296 8.63 -4.95 15.53
CA SER A 296 8.27 -5.01 14.11
C SER A 296 7.41 -3.82 13.66
N MET A 297 6.67 -3.23 14.59
CA MET A 297 5.76 -2.12 14.32
C MET A 297 5.65 -1.20 15.55
N LEU A 298 5.55 0.09 15.30
CA LEU A 298 5.08 1.11 16.25
C LEU A 298 4.11 2.02 15.51
N ARG A 299 2.90 2.14 16.02
CA ARG A 299 1.88 3.05 15.49
C ARG A 299 1.24 3.81 16.65
N LEU A 300 1.53 5.11 16.71
CA LEU A 300 0.96 6.01 17.69
C LEU A 300 -0.22 6.78 17.07
N SER A 301 -1.36 6.74 17.75
CA SER A 301 -2.55 7.53 17.45
C SER A 301 -2.72 8.61 18.52
N ASN A 302 -2.95 9.85 18.09
CA ASN A 302 -3.28 10.94 19.02
C ASN A 302 -4.66 10.75 19.68
N GLY A 303 -5.06 11.66 20.56
CA GLY A 303 -6.31 11.53 21.32
C GLY A 303 -7.54 11.46 20.40
N ILE A 304 -7.59 12.30 19.36
CA ILE A 304 -8.73 12.34 18.41
C ILE A 304 -8.79 11.06 17.57
N GLU A 305 -7.64 10.62 17.03
CA GLU A 305 -7.58 9.38 16.26
C GLU A 305 -7.88 8.16 17.14
N THR A 306 -7.41 8.17 18.39
CA THR A 306 -7.70 7.11 19.36
C THR A 306 -9.19 6.98 19.63
N GLU A 307 -9.87 8.09 19.93
CA GLU A 307 -11.33 8.13 20.13
C GLU A 307 -12.08 7.67 18.88
N THR A 308 -11.67 8.14 17.72
CA THR A 308 -12.26 7.75 16.43
C THR A 308 -12.11 6.24 16.18
N ASN A 309 -10.91 5.70 16.38
CA ASN A 309 -10.65 4.28 16.19
C ASN A 309 -11.46 3.41 17.16
N LEU A 310 -11.62 3.83 18.42
CA LEU A 310 -12.43 3.13 19.41
C LEU A 310 -13.91 3.14 19.04
N THR A 311 -14.42 4.28 18.55
CA THR A 311 -15.82 4.43 18.10
C THR A 311 -16.10 3.58 16.86
N ILE A 312 -15.20 3.58 15.87
CA ILE A 312 -15.32 2.76 14.65
C ILE A 312 -15.23 1.26 14.97
N ALA A 313 -14.46 0.89 15.98
CA ALA A 313 -14.32 -0.52 16.37
C ALA A 313 -15.65 -1.16 16.82
N GLY A 314 -16.64 -0.38 17.18
CA GLY A 314 -17.93 -0.81 17.71
C GLY A 314 -17.77 -1.44 19.11
N HIS A 315 -18.69 -2.30 19.54
CA HIS A 315 -18.69 -2.94 20.86
C HIS A 315 -18.75 -1.96 22.04
N GLU A 316 -19.68 -1.02 21.99
CA GLU A 316 -19.82 0.10 22.94
C GLU A 316 -19.69 -0.31 24.43
N ARG A 317 -20.27 -1.45 24.82
CA ARG A 317 -20.18 -1.94 26.21
C ARG A 317 -18.75 -2.30 26.62
N LEU A 318 -18.01 -2.99 25.74
CA LEU A 318 -16.62 -3.37 25.99
C LEU A 318 -15.70 -2.17 25.98
N VAL A 319 -15.89 -1.27 25.01
CA VAL A 319 -15.13 -0.02 24.92
C VAL A 319 -15.42 0.84 26.15
N GLY A 320 -16.66 1.00 26.56
CA GLY A 320 -17.03 1.76 27.76
C GLY A 320 -16.43 1.17 29.06
N ALA A 321 -16.40 -0.13 29.20
CA ALA A 321 -15.74 -0.78 30.37
C ALA A 321 -14.23 -0.56 30.35
N MET A 322 -13.61 -0.68 29.17
CA MET A 322 -12.19 -0.40 28.97
C MET A 322 -11.85 1.07 29.27
N GLU A 323 -12.67 1.99 28.82
CA GLU A 323 -12.47 3.43 29.07
C GLU A 323 -12.52 3.79 30.57
N LYS A 324 -13.45 3.20 31.31
CA LYS A 324 -13.52 3.36 32.78
C LYS A 324 -12.25 2.81 33.44
N TYR A 325 -11.75 1.66 33.00
CA TYR A 325 -10.50 1.10 33.50
C TYR A 325 -9.30 2.00 33.16
N LEU A 326 -9.21 2.48 31.93
CA LEU A 326 -8.15 3.39 31.48
C LEU A 326 -8.15 4.69 32.27
N ALA A 327 -9.33 5.31 32.48
CA ALA A 327 -9.48 6.51 33.28
C ALA A 327 -9.02 6.30 34.73
N TRP A 328 -9.41 5.18 35.35
CA TRP A 328 -8.93 4.81 36.68
C TRP A 328 -7.41 4.65 36.75
N ARG A 329 -6.77 4.20 35.64
CA ARG A 329 -5.31 4.04 35.52
C ARG A 329 -4.60 5.32 35.07
N GLY A 330 -5.29 6.46 34.95
CA GLY A 330 -4.72 7.76 34.58
C GLY A 330 -4.73 8.08 33.06
N CYS A 331 -5.32 7.22 32.24
CA CYS A 331 -5.50 7.46 30.81
C CYS A 331 -6.97 7.85 30.52
N SER A 332 -7.31 9.13 30.75
CA SER A 332 -8.66 9.67 30.57
C SER A 332 -8.86 10.35 29.21
N ALA A 333 -9.51 11.52 29.16
CA ALA A 333 -9.65 12.31 27.95
C ALA A 333 -8.27 12.70 27.37
N GLY A 334 -8.10 12.65 26.06
CA GLY A 334 -6.83 12.95 25.39
C GLY A 334 -5.82 11.79 25.35
N LYS A 335 -6.17 10.62 25.93
CA LYS A 335 -5.32 9.42 25.87
C LYS A 335 -4.93 9.06 24.43
N CYS A 336 -3.70 8.63 24.27
CA CYS A 336 -3.12 8.20 22.99
C CYS A 336 -2.97 6.68 22.95
N MET A 337 -3.35 6.04 21.85
CA MET A 337 -3.17 4.61 21.65
C MET A 337 -1.86 4.34 20.92
N LEU A 338 -1.02 3.51 21.51
CA LEU A 338 0.17 2.96 20.88
C LEU A 338 -0.04 1.48 20.58
N MET A 339 0.00 1.14 19.31
CA MET A 339 0.11 -0.24 18.87
C MET A 339 1.56 -0.59 18.64
N LEU A 340 2.00 -1.72 19.15
CA LEU A 340 3.34 -2.25 18.96
C LEU A 340 3.29 -3.70 18.48
N GLY A 341 4.20 -4.07 17.59
CA GLY A 341 4.34 -5.42 17.05
C GLY A 341 5.71 -6.02 17.37
N VAL A 342 5.74 -7.33 17.52
CA VAL A 342 6.96 -8.13 17.61
C VAL A 342 6.85 -9.30 16.64
N SER A 343 7.91 -9.53 15.84
CA SER A 343 8.00 -10.62 14.87
C SER A 343 9.42 -11.16 14.90
N SER A 344 9.65 -12.33 15.53
CA SER A 344 10.99 -12.91 15.69
C SER A 344 10.91 -14.37 16.13
N ASP A 345 12.02 -14.95 16.58
CA ASP A 345 12.00 -16.15 17.41
C ASP A 345 11.28 -15.88 18.76
N LYS A 346 10.79 -16.92 19.38
CA LYS A 346 9.98 -16.80 20.61
C LYS A 346 10.71 -16.12 21.77
N ARG A 347 12.03 -16.32 21.89
CA ARG A 347 12.83 -15.76 22.99
C ARG A 347 13.03 -14.26 22.81
N THR A 348 13.45 -13.85 21.63
CA THR A 348 13.65 -12.44 21.26
C THR A 348 12.33 -11.67 21.35
N ALA A 349 11.22 -12.22 20.83
CA ALA A 349 9.91 -11.59 20.90
C ALA A 349 9.44 -11.34 22.34
N ARG A 350 9.59 -12.34 23.24
CA ARG A 350 9.25 -12.17 24.65
C ARG A 350 10.13 -11.12 25.34
N HIS A 351 11.43 -11.12 25.04
CA HIS A 351 12.35 -10.13 25.59
C HIS A 351 11.98 -8.71 25.14
N ALA A 352 11.82 -8.50 23.84
CA ALA A 352 11.45 -7.21 23.28
C ALA A 352 10.15 -6.66 23.88
N LEU A 353 9.11 -7.49 23.97
CA LEU A 353 7.82 -7.10 24.54
C LEU A 353 7.95 -6.73 26.03
N ARG A 354 8.72 -7.48 26.81
CA ARG A 354 8.95 -7.20 28.23
C ARG A 354 9.66 -5.88 28.44
N GLU A 355 10.74 -5.64 27.69
CA GLU A 355 11.51 -4.40 27.79
C GLU A 355 10.70 -3.20 27.29
N ALA A 356 9.94 -3.35 26.19
CA ALA A 356 9.03 -2.30 25.72
C ALA A 356 7.99 -1.94 26.81
N ARG A 357 7.37 -2.93 27.45
CA ARG A 357 6.40 -2.68 28.55
C ARG A 357 7.02 -1.98 29.74
N ARG A 358 8.25 -2.37 30.14
CA ARG A 358 8.98 -1.71 31.22
C ARG A 358 9.26 -0.26 30.92
N LEU A 359 9.73 0.01 29.70
CA LEU A 359 10.00 1.37 29.27
C LEU A 359 8.73 2.22 29.22
N LEU A 360 7.67 1.71 28.60
CA LEU A 360 6.38 2.39 28.48
C LEU A 360 5.74 2.71 29.84
N ALA A 361 5.90 1.82 30.84
CA ALA A 361 5.40 2.05 32.19
C ALA A 361 5.97 3.30 32.85
N GLN A 362 7.20 3.73 32.50
CA GLN A 362 7.82 4.95 33.01
C GLN A 362 7.10 6.22 32.51
N TYR A 363 6.33 6.12 31.43
CA TYR A 363 5.53 7.20 30.85
C TYR A 363 4.05 7.10 31.22
N GLY A 364 3.71 6.26 32.20
CA GLY A 364 2.32 6.07 32.67
C GLY A 364 1.46 5.21 31.73
N ALA A 365 2.08 4.42 30.89
CA ALA A 365 1.38 3.59 29.93
C ALA A 365 0.56 2.45 30.58
N VAL A 366 -0.62 2.19 30.07
CA VAL A 366 -1.52 1.11 30.45
C VAL A 366 -1.56 0.07 29.35
N TYR A 367 -0.96 -1.08 29.58
CA TYR A 367 -0.94 -2.19 28.64
C TYR A 367 -2.25 -2.97 28.68
N ILE A 368 -2.90 -3.15 27.51
CA ILE A 368 -4.20 -3.84 27.38
C ILE A 368 -4.07 -5.27 26.86
N GLY A 369 -2.93 -5.61 26.29
CA GLY A 369 -2.69 -6.96 25.77
C GLY A 369 -2.85 -7.09 24.25
N PRO A 370 -2.92 -8.34 23.74
CA PRO A 370 -2.89 -8.61 22.32
C PRO A 370 -4.26 -8.56 21.62
N ALA A 371 -5.39 -8.55 22.34
CA ALA A 371 -6.72 -8.69 21.74
C ALA A 371 -7.01 -7.63 20.66
N MET A 372 -6.73 -6.35 20.94
CA MET A 372 -6.89 -5.27 19.96
C MET A 372 -5.88 -5.40 18.82
N GLY A 373 -4.65 -5.78 19.13
CA GLY A 373 -3.59 -6.01 18.15
C GLY A 373 -3.93 -7.13 17.18
N SER A 374 -4.50 -8.25 17.67
CA SER A 374 -4.95 -9.35 16.81
C SER A 374 -6.11 -8.94 15.90
N LYS A 375 -7.06 -8.16 16.40
CA LYS A 375 -8.15 -7.60 15.58
C LYS A 375 -7.62 -6.65 14.51
N TRP A 376 -6.64 -5.80 14.86
CA TRP A 376 -5.97 -4.94 13.90
C TRP A 376 -5.26 -5.77 12.82
N ALA A 377 -4.47 -6.77 13.20
CA ALA A 377 -3.73 -7.61 12.26
C ALA A 377 -4.65 -8.30 11.24
N ALA A 378 -5.82 -8.78 11.68
CA ALA A 378 -6.82 -9.40 10.81
C ALA A 378 -7.46 -8.42 9.81
N ASN A 379 -7.45 -7.11 10.11
CA ASN A 379 -8.14 -6.09 9.31
C ASN A 379 -7.19 -5.01 8.75
N ARG A 380 -5.88 -5.16 8.91
CA ARG A 380 -4.89 -4.10 8.63
C ARG A 380 -4.87 -3.59 7.19
N PHE A 381 -5.40 -4.35 6.24
CA PHE A 381 -5.49 -3.96 4.83
C PHE A 381 -6.88 -3.47 4.42
N LYS A 382 -7.86 -3.53 5.34
CA LYS A 382 -9.24 -3.09 5.05
C LYS A 382 -9.47 -1.58 5.20
N GLY A 383 -8.51 -0.85 5.77
CA GLY A 383 -8.62 0.60 5.95
C GLY A 383 -9.06 1.38 4.70
N PRO A 384 -8.48 1.12 3.52
CA PRO A 384 -8.87 1.84 2.30
C PRO A 384 -10.33 1.63 1.86
N TYR A 385 -10.97 0.51 2.25
CA TYR A 385 -12.40 0.28 1.96
C TYR A 385 -13.33 1.26 2.71
N LEU A 386 -12.86 1.83 3.82
CA LEU A 386 -13.60 2.87 4.54
C LEU A 386 -13.89 4.10 3.68
N ARG A 387 -13.00 4.43 2.74
CA ARG A 387 -13.20 5.55 1.80
C ARG A 387 -14.49 5.37 0.98
N ASN A 388 -14.78 4.14 0.52
CA ASN A 388 -16.03 3.86 -0.20
C ASN A 388 -17.25 4.18 0.66
N THR A 389 -17.27 3.67 1.91
CA THR A 389 -18.36 3.87 2.85
C THR A 389 -18.55 5.34 3.22
N LEU A 390 -17.46 6.06 3.46
CA LEU A 390 -17.53 7.50 3.76
C LEU A 390 -18.09 8.29 2.59
N TRP A 391 -17.67 7.97 1.36
CA TRP A 391 -18.22 8.59 0.16
C TRP A 391 -19.73 8.33 0.02
N GLU A 392 -20.17 7.08 0.19
CA GLU A 392 -21.57 6.68 0.13
C GLU A 392 -22.43 7.40 1.20
N LEU A 393 -21.83 7.78 2.32
CA LEU A 393 -22.44 8.58 3.38
C LEU A 393 -22.34 10.09 3.14
N GLY A 394 -21.71 10.54 2.06
CA GLY A 394 -21.55 11.94 1.72
C GLY A 394 -20.41 12.67 2.41
N TYR A 395 -19.38 11.93 2.84
CA TYR A 395 -18.17 12.49 3.43
C TYR A 395 -16.97 12.30 2.51
N ALA A 396 -16.16 13.35 2.38
CA ALA A 396 -14.87 13.26 1.71
C ALA A 396 -13.87 12.52 2.61
N ALA A 397 -13.12 11.60 2.03
CA ALA A 397 -12.02 10.91 2.72
C ALA A 397 -10.82 10.78 1.79
N ASP A 398 -9.72 11.39 2.19
CA ASP A 398 -8.41 11.18 1.57
C ASP A 398 -7.56 10.22 2.39
N THR A 399 -6.45 9.73 1.83
CA THR A 399 -5.53 8.78 2.48
C THR A 399 -4.21 9.43 2.82
#